data_5e7631eff82d4a9e42e5f52d3e20a96a
#
_entry.id   5e7631eff82d4a9e42e5f52d3e20a96a
#
_cell.length_a   1.000
_cell.length_b   1.000
_cell.length_c   1.000
_cell.angle_alpha   90.00
_cell.angle_beta   90.00
_cell.angle_gamma   90.00
#
_symmetry.space_group_name_H-M   'P 1'
#
loop_
_entity.id
_entity.type
_entity.pdbx_description
1 polymer ?
#
loop_
_entity_poly.entity_id
_entity_poly.type
_entity_poly.pdbx_seq_one_letter_code
_entity_poly.pdbx_strand_id
1 'polypeptide(L)'
;MRFAHLLICSVFIFFVLYAPQPLLSLFASEFNASPALAGSLMSVTMLPLAIAPLVYGLFLAKQNPLIILRIAMFILGLSCILFTVAPSFELLLLVRFIQGLTLPAALTAMTSFIGIRYSADALQKNMTLYIGSTIAGGYFGRVLAALFSDVWHWQSFYYVISIVLIGLAISIKPTGFVVSNQSALTPLTYIKQLKDAAVLKLYGAVFCMFFCFAALLNYLPFILQNTFLITNTRDIGLVYSGYLIGALASIATPWLAKKVPSAWHLLAAIFIV
;
A
#
# COMPACT_ATOMS: atom_id res chain seq x y z
N MET A 1 -13.85 10.10 14.85
CA MET A 1 -12.79 10.51 13.87
C MET A 1 -13.46 11.17 12.66
N ARG A 2 -12.92 12.28 12.13
CA ARG A 2 -13.39 12.90 10.88
C ARG A 2 -12.87 12.11 9.67
N PHE A 3 -13.64 12.07 8.58
CA PHE A 3 -13.23 11.32 7.37
C PHE A 3 -11.91 11.82 6.76
N ALA A 4 -11.71 13.14 6.70
CA ALA A 4 -10.44 13.72 6.23
C ALA A 4 -9.22 13.20 7.02
N HIS A 5 -9.36 13.01 8.33
CA HIS A 5 -8.30 12.44 9.16
C HIS A 5 -7.99 11.00 8.77
N LEU A 6 -9.01 10.19 8.42
CA LEU A 6 -8.82 8.83 7.92
C LEU A 6 -8.06 8.84 6.58
N LEU A 7 -8.38 9.76 5.68
CA LEU A 7 -7.66 9.90 4.40
C LEU A 7 -6.19 10.24 4.61
N ILE A 8 -5.88 11.15 5.54
CA ILE A 8 -4.50 11.48 5.91
C ILE A 8 -3.79 10.23 6.46
N CYS A 9 -4.41 9.50 7.37
CA CYS A 9 -3.84 8.24 7.87
C CYS A 9 -3.53 7.26 6.72
N SER A 10 -4.45 7.13 5.76
CA SER A 10 -4.26 6.28 4.59
C SER A 10 -3.05 6.69 3.76
N VAL A 11 -2.89 7.98 3.46
CA VAL A 11 -1.73 8.50 2.72
C VAL A 11 -0.42 8.11 3.39
N PHE A 12 -0.29 8.34 4.71
CA PHE A 12 0.96 8.04 5.42
C PHE A 12 1.22 6.54 5.60
N ILE A 13 0.18 5.71 5.70
CA ILE A 13 0.33 4.24 5.69
C ILE A 13 0.91 3.78 4.35
N PHE A 14 0.43 4.34 3.25
CA PHE A 14 0.94 4.01 1.92
C PHE A 14 2.33 4.60 1.64
N PHE A 15 2.74 5.65 2.36
CA PHE A 15 4.14 6.09 2.36
C PHE A 15 5.05 4.98 2.90
N VAL A 16 4.72 4.38 4.04
CA VAL A 16 5.52 3.28 4.62
C VAL A 16 5.61 2.09 3.64
N LEU A 17 4.51 1.77 2.96
CA LEU A 17 4.47 0.64 2.04
C LEU A 17 5.42 0.83 0.86
N TYR A 18 5.40 2.01 0.22
CA TYR A 18 6.03 2.22 -1.07
C TYR A 18 7.32 3.06 -1.07
N ALA A 19 7.65 3.74 0.02
CA ALA A 19 8.86 4.54 0.13
C ALA A 19 10.17 3.79 -0.20
N PRO A 20 10.35 2.50 0.16
CA PRO A 20 11.59 1.80 -0.15
C PRO A 20 11.80 1.56 -1.65
N GLN A 21 10.74 1.57 -2.47
CA GLN A 21 10.78 1.14 -3.86
C GLN A 21 11.78 1.92 -4.73
N PRO A 22 11.80 3.26 -4.75
CA PRO A 22 12.82 4.02 -5.50
C PRO A 22 14.22 3.94 -4.88
N LEU A 23 14.33 3.48 -3.63
CA LEU A 23 15.59 3.40 -2.89
C LEU A 23 16.23 2.00 -2.95
N LEU A 24 15.66 1.04 -3.68
CA LEU A 24 16.15 -0.33 -3.69
C LEU A 24 17.59 -0.45 -4.20
N SER A 25 17.97 0.33 -5.21
CA SER A 25 19.36 0.36 -5.71
C SER A 25 20.32 0.99 -4.70
N LEU A 26 19.87 2.01 -3.96
CA LEU A 26 20.62 2.61 -2.88
C LEU A 26 20.86 1.61 -1.73
N PHE A 27 19.82 0.89 -1.30
CA PHE A 27 19.95 -0.16 -0.28
C PHE A 27 20.85 -1.31 -0.73
N ALA A 28 20.78 -1.71 -2.01
CA ALA A 28 21.69 -2.69 -2.58
C ALA A 28 23.15 -2.26 -2.45
N SER A 29 23.44 -1.00 -2.76
CA SER A 29 24.79 -0.44 -2.64
C SER A 29 25.24 -0.28 -1.19
N GLU A 30 24.39 0.29 -0.31
CA GLU A 30 24.75 0.58 1.09
C GLU A 30 24.99 -0.68 1.92
N PHE A 31 24.21 -1.73 1.67
CA PHE A 31 24.28 -2.99 2.41
C PHE A 31 25.00 -4.12 1.64
N ASN A 32 25.67 -3.82 0.51
CA ASN A 32 26.32 -4.81 -0.36
C ASN A 32 25.40 -5.99 -0.74
N ALA A 33 24.12 -5.70 -0.98
CA ALA A 33 23.10 -6.69 -1.32
C ALA A 33 22.93 -6.83 -2.83
N SER A 34 22.61 -8.04 -3.30
CA SER A 34 22.26 -8.23 -4.71
C SER A 34 20.95 -7.52 -5.04
N PRO A 35 20.68 -7.15 -6.32
CA PRO A 35 19.40 -6.58 -6.73
C PRO A 35 18.18 -7.44 -6.34
N ALA A 36 18.33 -8.77 -6.40
CA ALA A 36 17.28 -9.71 -5.98
C ALA A 36 17.03 -9.63 -4.47
N LEU A 37 18.10 -9.55 -3.67
CA LEU A 37 17.98 -9.42 -2.23
C LEU A 37 17.39 -8.06 -1.85
N ALA A 38 17.81 -6.97 -2.49
CA ALA A 38 17.22 -5.65 -2.27
C ALA A 38 15.72 -5.62 -2.63
N GLY A 39 15.32 -6.24 -3.74
CA GLY A 39 13.92 -6.40 -4.13
C GLY A 39 13.07 -7.16 -3.10
N SER A 40 13.69 -8.04 -2.30
CA SER A 40 12.99 -8.78 -1.25
C SER A 40 12.44 -7.89 -0.13
N LEU A 41 12.95 -6.65 0.07
CA LEU A 41 12.35 -5.65 0.96
C LEU A 41 10.89 -5.37 0.61
N MET A 42 10.53 -5.40 -0.67
CA MET A 42 9.15 -5.25 -1.11
C MET A 42 8.37 -6.56 -0.94
N SER A 43 8.93 -7.67 -1.37
CA SER A 43 8.25 -8.98 -1.35
C SER A 43 7.93 -9.46 0.07
N VAL A 44 8.86 -9.29 1.01
CA VAL A 44 8.68 -9.65 2.42
C VAL A 44 7.55 -8.85 3.08
N THR A 45 7.30 -7.62 2.63
CA THR A 45 6.15 -6.82 3.10
C THR A 45 4.85 -7.24 2.42
N MET A 46 4.90 -7.54 1.11
CA MET A 46 3.71 -7.89 0.33
C MET A 46 3.15 -9.26 0.68
N LEU A 47 3.98 -10.22 1.09
CA LEU A 47 3.52 -11.56 1.44
C LEU A 47 2.54 -11.55 2.64
N PRO A 48 2.87 -10.95 3.80
CA PRO A 48 1.90 -10.82 4.88
C PRO A 48 0.71 -9.94 4.49
N LEU A 49 0.92 -8.89 3.70
CA LEU A 49 -0.15 -8.02 3.21
C LEU A 49 -1.21 -8.79 2.40
N ALA A 50 -0.81 -9.82 1.65
CA ALA A 50 -1.71 -10.66 0.88
C ALA A 50 -2.49 -11.65 1.76
N ILE A 51 -1.87 -12.20 2.79
CA ILE A 51 -2.44 -13.30 3.59
C ILE A 51 -3.19 -12.79 4.83
N ALA A 52 -2.65 -11.78 5.51
CA ALA A 52 -3.17 -11.31 6.79
C ALA A 52 -4.62 -10.78 6.74
N PRO A 53 -5.13 -10.14 5.67
CA PRO A 53 -6.52 -9.73 5.60
C PRO A 53 -7.52 -10.86 5.76
N LEU A 54 -7.19 -12.07 5.28
CA LEU A 54 -8.02 -13.26 5.44
C LEU A 54 -8.19 -13.65 6.91
N VAL A 55 -7.10 -13.53 7.67
CA VAL A 55 -7.06 -13.81 9.11
C VAL A 55 -7.69 -12.66 9.90
N TYR A 56 -7.33 -11.43 9.56
CA TYR A 56 -7.80 -10.22 10.27
C TYR A 56 -9.29 -9.99 10.08
N GLY A 57 -9.87 -10.34 8.93
CA GLY A 57 -11.29 -10.29 8.71
C GLY A 57 -12.09 -11.12 9.72
N LEU A 58 -11.53 -12.21 10.25
CA LEU A 58 -12.17 -13.06 11.25
C LEU A 58 -12.01 -12.53 12.68
N PHE A 59 -10.81 -12.04 13.03
CA PHE A 59 -10.49 -11.64 14.40
C PHE A 59 -10.81 -10.18 14.68
N LEU A 60 -10.53 -9.29 13.72
CA LEU A 60 -10.70 -7.86 13.91
C LEU A 60 -12.13 -7.36 13.66
N ALA A 61 -12.99 -8.16 13.00
CA ALA A 61 -14.37 -7.79 12.72
C ALA A 61 -15.18 -7.46 14.01
N LYS A 62 -14.81 -8.07 15.14
CA LYS A 62 -15.46 -7.85 16.44
C LYS A 62 -14.81 -6.76 17.27
N GLN A 63 -13.75 -6.14 16.79
CA GLN A 63 -13.00 -5.13 17.53
C GLN A 63 -13.36 -3.72 17.05
N ASN A 64 -13.11 -2.72 17.90
CA ASN A 64 -13.25 -1.33 17.49
C ASN A 64 -12.19 -0.96 16.44
N PRO A 65 -12.58 -0.64 15.21
CA PRO A 65 -11.62 -0.37 14.13
C PRO A 65 -10.72 0.85 14.42
N LEU A 66 -11.18 1.81 15.22
CA LEU A 66 -10.34 2.95 15.60
C LEU A 66 -9.22 2.57 16.58
N ILE A 67 -9.46 1.58 17.46
CA ILE A 67 -8.41 1.05 18.34
C ILE A 67 -7.36 0.31 17.48
N ILE A 68 -7.80 -0.53 16.56
CA ILE A 68 -6.90 -1.27 15.66
C ILE A 68 -6.06 -0.30 14.84
N LEU A 69 -6.70 0.70 14.22
CA LEU A 69 -6.01 1.71 13.42
C LEU A 69 -4.97 2.47 14.25
N ARG A 70 -5.33 2.90 15.47
CA ARG A 70 -4.44 3.59 16.39
C ARG A 70 -3.20 2.76 16.72
N ILE A 71 -3.39 1.49 17.09
CA ILE A 71 -2.30 0.57 17.44
C ILE A 71 -1.43 0.32 16.20
N ALA A 72 -2.03 0.04 15.06
CA ALA A 72 -1.31 -0.22 13.83
C ALA A 72 -0.46 0.98 13.40
N MET A 73 -0.99 2.19 13.44
CA MET A 73 -0.22 3.40 13.11
C MET A 73 0.92 3.65 14.09
N PHE A 74 0.72 3.37 15.37
CA PHE A 74 1.77 3.50 16.37
C PHE A 74 2.91 2.49 16.11
N ILE A 75 2.57 1.23 15.85
CA ILE A 75 3.55 0.19 15.49
C ILE A 75 4.28 0.55 14.20
N LEU A 76 3.57 1.03 13.17
CA LEU A 76 4.20 1.49 11.92
C LEU A 76 5.16 2.65 12.17
N GLY A 77 4.81 3.61 13.02
CA GLY A 77 5.70 4.71 13.38
C GLY A 77 6.96 4.23 14.07
N LEU A 78 6.85 3.34 15.06
CA LEU A 78 8.01 2.72 15.72
C LEU A 78 8.85 1.89 14.74
N SER A 79 8.22 1.13 13.86
CA SER A 79 8.92 0.34 12.86
C SER A 79 9.71 1.20 11.87
N CYS A 80 9.24 2.42 11.56
CA CYS A 80 10.00 3.37 10.75
C CYS A 80 11.30 3.80 11.46
N ILE A 81 11.27 4.03 12.78
CA ILE A 81 12.49 4.32 13.55
C ILE A 81 13.43 3.12 13.51
N LEU A 82 12.91 1.91 13.78
CA LEU A 82 13.72 0.68 13.74
C LEU A 82 14.34 0.45 12.36
N PHE A 83 13.64 0.80 11.30
CA PHE A 83 14.15 0.70 9.93
C PHE A 83 15.36 1.61 9.69
N THR A 84 15.39 2.81 10.28
CA THR A 84 16.49 3.78 10.12
C THR A 84 17.75 3.41 10.91
N VAL A 85 17.61 2.72 12.02
CA VAL A 85 18.74 2.31 12.89
C VAL A 85 19.19 0.89 12.65
N ALA A 86 18.67 0.22 11.62
CA ALA A 86 19.00 -1.16 11.31
C ALA A 86 20.47 -1.28 10.86
N PRO A 87 21.33 -2.04 11.59
CA PRO A 87 22.74 -2.19 11.25
C PRO A 87 22.99 -3.22 10.16
N SER A 88 21.99 -4.01 9.78
CA SER A 88 22.13 -5.08 8.78
C SER A 88 20.90 -5.16 7.88
N PHE A 89 21.08 -5.76 6.71
CA PHE A 89 20.00 -5.96 5.74
C PHE A 89 18.93 -6.92 6.26
N GLU A 90 19.31 -7.93 7.02
CA GLU A 90 18.40 -8.90 7.65
C GLU A 90 17.45 -8.20 8.62
N LEU A 91 17.94 -7.21 9.37
CA LEU A 91 17.09 -6.44 10.28
C LEU A 91 16.14 -5.55 9.49
N LEU A 92 16.56 -4.96 8.36
CA LEU A 92 15.65 -4.27 7.45
C LEU A 92 14.53 -5.20 6.98
N LEU A 93 14.85 -6.44 6.59
CA LEU A 93 13.86 -7.45 6.18
C LEU A 93 12.89 -7.78 7.32
N LEU A 94 13.40 -7.97 8.54
CA LEU A 94 12.56 -8.25 9.70
C LEU A 94 11.58 -7.10 9.97
N VAL A 95 12.07 -5.85 9.93
CA VAL A 95 11.22 -4.68 10.10
C VAL A 95 10.18 -4.59 8.99
N ARG A 96 10.56 -4.86 7.75
CA ARG A 96 9.62 -4.91 6.60
C ARG A 96 8.56 -6.00 6.76
N PHE A 97 8.92 -7.14 7.34
CA PHE A 97 7.95 -8.19 7.66
C PHE A 97 6.94 -7.73 8.73
N ILE A 98 7.42 -7.08 9.80
CA ILE A 98 6.56 -6.50 10.84
C ILE A 98 5.62 -5.44 10.24
N GLN A 99 6.12 -4.57 9.37
CA GLN A 99 5.30 -3.62 8.62
C GLN A 99 4.26 -4.34 7.77
N GLY A 100 4.66 -5.42 7.07
CA GLY A 100 3.77 -6.26 6.27
C GLY A 100 2.64 -6.91 7.04
N LEU A 101 2.84 -7.25 8.31
CA LEU A 101 1.78 -7.73 9.21
C LEU A 101 0.89 -6.59 9.71
N THR A 102 1.47 -5.40 9.93
CA THR A 102 0.76 -4.28 10.55
C THR A 102 -0.09 -3.50 9.53
N LEU A 103 0.40 -3.34 8.31
CA LEU A 103 -0.30 -2.62 7.23
C LEU A 103 -1.72 -3.15 6.97
N PRO A 104 -1.95 -4.45 6.78
CA PRO A 104 -3.30 -4.96 6.52
C PRO A 104 -4.25 -4.79 7.69
N ALA A 105 -3.76 -4.76 8.94
CA ALA A 105 -4.60 -4.45 10.10
C ALA A 105 -5.13 -3.02 10.03
N ALA A 106 -4.28 -2.05 9.66
CA ALA A 106 -4.69 -0.66 9.46
C ALA A 106 -5.68 -0.52 8.30
N LEU A 107 -5.42 -1.16 7.16
CA LEU A 107 -6.30 -1.10 5.98
C LEU A 107 -7.67 -1.73 6.24
N THR A 108 -7.69 -2.89 6.91
CA THR A 108 -8.94 -3.56 7.33
C THR A 108 -9.72 -2.69 8.31
N ALA A 109 -9.05 -2.05 9.26
CA ALA A 109 -9.69 -1.14 10.21
C ALA A 109 -10.32 0.08 9.50
N MET A 110 -9.62 0.66 8.51
CA MET A 110 -10.13 1.81 7.75
C MET A 110 -11.37 1.44 6.93
N THR A 111 -11.32 0.34 6.17
CA THR A 111 -12.45 -0.12 5.36
C THR A 111 -13.64 -0.50 6.23
N SER A 112 -13.42 -1.17 7.37
CA SER A 112 -14.45 -1.47 8.35
C SER A 112 -15.08 -0.20 8.92
N PHE A 113 -14.27 0.80 9.30
CA PHE A 113 -14.78 2.08 9.78
C PHE A 113 -15.67 2.78 8.75
N ILE A 114 -15.26 2.80 7.47
CA ILE A 114 -16.06 3.39 6.39
C ILE A 114 -17.37 2.62 6.23
N GLY A 115 -17.31 1.29 6.19
CA GLY A 115 -18.47 0.43 6.02
C GLY A 115 -19.52 0.55 7.13
N ILE A 116 -19.08 0.78 8.37
CA ILE A 116 -20.00 0.89 9.52
C ILE A 116 -20.54 2.33 9.65
N ARG A 117 -19.76 3.34 9.25
CA ARG A 117 -20.08 4.75 9.50
C ARG A 117 -21.01 5.37 8.47
N TYR A 118 -21.04 4.87 7.24
CA TYR A 118 -21.71 5.52 6.12
C TYR A 118 -22.82 4.65 5.52
N SER A 119 -23.93 5.30 5.10
CA SER A 119 -25.01 4.67 4.34
C SER A 119 -24.56 4.26 2.94
N ALA A 120 -25.34 3.39 2.27
CA ALA A 120 -24.98 2.83 0.97
C ALA A 120 -24.54 3.88 -0.06
N ASP A 121 -25.27 5.01 -0.18
CA ASP A 121 -24.93 6.09 -1.14
C ASP A 121 -23.64 6.82 -0.79
N ALA A 122 -23.41 7.10 0.49
CA ALA A 122 -22.18 7.74 0.97
C ALA A 122 -21.00 6.77 1.00
N LEU A 123 -21.24 5.47 1.15
CA LEU A 123 -20.23 4.43 1.19
C LEU A 123 -19.41 4.41 -0.10
N GLN A 124 -20.06 4.34 -1.26
CA GLN A 124 -19.38 4.31 -2.56
C GLN A 124 -18.48 5.54 -2.75
N LYS A 125 -19.01 6.75 -2.48
CA LYS A 125 -18.24 7.99 -2.56
C LYS A 125 -17.02 7.99 -1.64
N ASN A 126 -17.20 7.58 -0.38
CA ASN A 126 -16.13 7.58 0.61
C ASN A 126 -15.08 6.49 0.32
N MET A 127 -15.49 5.33 -0.19
CA MET A 127 -14.54 4.30 -0.65
C MET A 127 -13.72 4.79 -1.85
N THR A 128 -14.32 5.50 -2.80
CA THR A 128 -13.59 6.10 -3.93
C THR A 128 -12.55 7.12 -3.46
N LEU A 129 -12.91 7.99 -2.51
CA LEU A 129 -11.95 8.95 -1.93
C LEU A 129 -10.84 8.25 -1.14
N TYR A 130 -11.17 7.18 -0.41
CA TYR A 130 -10.19 6.35 0.27
C TYR A 130 -9.21 5.72 -0.72
N ILE A 131 -9.69 5.10 -1.80
CA ILE A 131 -8.83 4.55 -2.87
C ILE A 131 -7.97 5.65 -3.49
N GLY A 132 -8.53 6.83 -3.77
CA GLY A 132 -7.76 7.97 -4.24
C GLY A 132 -6.63 8.36 -3.28
N SER A 133 -6.88 8.33 -1.97
CA SER A 133 -5.86 8.62 -0.95
C SER A 133 -4.75 7.55 -0.90
N THR A 134 -5.07 6.27 -1.17
CA THR A 134 -4.06 5.20 -1.26
C THR A 134 -3.15 5.39 -2.47
N ILE A 135 -3.71 5.79 -3.61
CA ILE A 135 -2.95 6.10 -4.84
C ILE A 135 -2.04 7.30 -4.60
N ALA A 136 -2.58 8.38 -4.02
CA ALA A 136 -1.78 9.56 -3.66
C ALA A 136 -0.65 9.20 -2.69
N GLY A 137 -0.95 8.40 -1.66
CA GLY A 137 0.06 7.90 -0.73
C GLY A 137 1.14 7.07 -1.41
N GLY A 138 0.75 6.18 -2.32
CA GLY A 138 1.69 5.37 -3.08
C GLY A 138 2.62 6.21 -3.97
N TYR A 139 2.10 7.23 -4.62
CA TYR A 139 2.88 8.13 -5.46
C TYR A 139 3.80 9.04 -4.64
N PHE A 140 3.23 9.83 -3.73
CA PHE A 140 4.01 10.78 -2.95
C PHE A 140 5.01 10.10 -2.03
N GLY A 141 4.70 8.89 -1.51
CA GLY A 141 5.64 8.11 -0.71
C GLY A 141 6.93 7.79 -1.46
N ARG A 142 6.84 7.41 -2.73
CA ARG A 142 8.01 7.16 -3.59
C ARG A 142 8.79 8.43 -3.88
N VAL A 143 8.10 9.46 -4.38
CA VAL A 143 8.75 10.71 -4.80
C VAL A 143 9.41 11.41 -3.62
N LEU A 144 8.71 11.54 -2.50
CA LEU A 144 9.26 12.22 -1.32
C LEU A 144 10.40 11.43 -0.69
N ALA A 145 10.32 10.09 -0.62
CA ALA A 145 11.43 9.28 -0.13
C ALA A 145 12.69 9.48 -0.98
N ALA A 146 12.55 9.52 -2.30
CA ALA A 146 13.64 9.77 -3.21
C ALA A 146 14.22 11.19 -3.07
N LEU A 147 13.36 12.21 -2.98
CA LEU A 147 13.78 13.61 -2.77
C LEU A 147 14.52 13.82 -1.44
N PHE A 148 14.00 13.23 -0.35
CA PHE A 148 14.66 13.31 0.96
C PHE A 148 16.01 12.61 0.93
N SER A 149 16.10 11.48 0.25
CA SER A 149 17.34 10.72 0.10
C SER A 149 18.41 11.49 -0.68
N ASP A 150 18.00 12.26 -1.69
CA ASP A 150 18.89 13.07 -2.51
C ASP A 150 19.44 14.31 -1.77
N VAL A 151 18.56 15.02 -1.03
CA VAL A 151 18.91 16.26 -0.34
C VAL A 151 19.63 16.03 0.99
N TRP A 152 19.25 14.97 1.70
CA TRP A 152 19.81 14.60 3.01
C TRP A 152 20.28 13.15 2.98
N HIS A 153 19.57 12.28 3.73
CA HIS A 153 19.79 10.84 3.78
C HIS A 153 18.43 10.16 3.78
N TRP A 154 18.34 8.93 3.28
CA TRP A 154 17.10 8.18 3.21
C TRP A 154 16.41 8.00 4.59
N GLN A 155 17.20 7.94 5.67
CA GLN A 155 16.70 7.84 7.04
C GLN A 155 15.85 9.05 7.44
N SER A 156 16.17 10.25 6.93
CA SER A 156 15.46 11.49 7.25
C SER A 156 13.98 11.41 6.91
N PHE A 157 13.65 10.80 5.78
CA PHE A 157 12.26 10.58 5.39
C PHE A 157 11.51 9.72 6.41
N TYR A 158 12.11 8.61 6.84
CA TYR A 158 11.47 7.68 7.78
C TYR A 158 11.34 8.28 9.18
N TYR A 159 12.27 9.13 9.63
CA TYR A 159 12.10 9.87 10.88
C TYR A 159 10.90 10.80 10.83
N VAL A 160 10.74 11.57 9.75
CA VAL A 160 9.59 12.46 9.56
C VAL A 160 8.28 11.65 9.55
N ILE A 161 8.24 10.56 8.77
CA ILE A 161 7.05 9.71 8.69
C ILE A 161 6.72 9.07 10.04
N SER A 162 7.72 8.64 10.81
CA SER A 162 7.53 8.09 12.14
C SER A 162 6.84 9.09 13.08
N ILE A 163 7.35 10.32 13.15
CA ILE A 163 6.76 11.38 13.97
C ILE A 163 5.30 11.62 13.59
N VAL A 164 5.01 11.71 12.29
CA VAL A 164 3.66 11.92 11.80
C VAL A 164 2.74 10.75 12.13
N LEU A 165 3.18 9.50 11.91
CA LEU A 165 2.40 8.30 12.21
C LEU A 165 2.07 8.19 13.71
N ILE A 166 3.04 8.44 14.58
CA ILE A 166 2.83 8.42 16.03
C ILE A 166 1.90 9.56 16.44
N GLY A 167 2.07 10.77 15.90
CA GLY A 167 1.18 11.91 16.15
C GLY A 167 -0.25 11.63 15.72
N LEU A 168 -0.43 11.04 14.53
CA LEU A 168 -1.75 10.61 14.04
C LEU A 168 -2.34 9.52 14.94
N ALA A 169 -1.54 8.52 15.36
CA ALA A 169 -1.99 7.48 16.27
C ALA A 169 -2.52 8.05 17.60
N ILE A 170 -1.80 9.02 18.18
CA ILE A 170 -2.22 9.68 19.43
C ILE A 170 -3.51 10.48 19.23
N SER A 171 -3.69 11.11 18.07
CA SER A 171 -4.86 11.93 17.75
C SER A 171 -6.14 11.12 17.50
N ILE A 172 -6.04 9.82 17.22
CA ILE A 172 -7.19 8.93 17.04
C ILE A 172 -7.83 8.67 18.42
N LYS A 173 -9.06 9.19 18.61
CA LYS A 173 -9.84 8.95 19.81
C LYS A 173 -10.86 7.83 19.55
N PRO A 174 -10.72 6.65 20.16
CA PRO A 174 -11.63 5.51 19.94
C PRO A 174 -12.93 5.67 20.76
N THR A 175 -13.74 6.69 20.45
CA THR A 175 -14.98 6.97 21.17
C THR A 175 -16.19 6.35 20.46
N GLY A 176 -17.10 5.76 21.24
CA GLY A 176 -18.50 5.53 20.89
C GLY A 176 -18.76 4.59 19.70
N PHE A 177 -17.95 3.57 19.51
CA PHE A 177 -18.14 2.63 18.41
C PHE A 177 -18.99 1.44 18.86
N VAL A 178 -20.19 1.30 18.29
CA VAL A 178 -21.00 0.09 18.45
C VAL A 178 -20.48 -0.93 17.46
N VAL A 179 -19.93 -2.03 17.95
CA VAL A 179 -19.53 -3.17 17.12
C VAL A 179 -20.78 -3.70 16.43
N SER A 180 -20.83 -3.60 15.11
CA SER A 180 -21.91 -4.21 14.33
C SER A 180 -21.79 -5.73 14.44
N ASN A 181 -22.88 -6.38 14.83
CA ASN A 181 -23.02 -7.83 14.76
C ASN A 181 -23.19 -8.32 13.30
N GLN A 182 -22.45 -7.73 12.36
CA GLN A 182 -22.44 -8.28 11.02
C GLN A 182 -21.83 -9.69 11.09
N SER A 183 -22.59 -10.66 10.64
CA SER A 183 -22.16 -12.05 10.55
C SER A 183 -20.88 -12.12 9.74
N ALA A 184 -19.76 -12.35 10.41
CA ALA A 184 -18.50 -12.60 9.71
C ALA A 184 -18.74 -13.75 8.73
N LEU A 185 -18.44 -13.54 7.46
CA LEU A 185 -18.52 -14.60 6.47
C LEU A 185 -17.68 -15.77 6.99
N THR A 186 -18.26 -16.95 7.03
CA THR A 186 -17.53 -18.13 7.50
C THR A 186 -16.40 -18.46 6.53
N PRO A 187 -15.26 -18.97 7.00
CA PRO A 187 -14.16 -19.42 6.14
C PRO A 187 -14.61 -20.35 5.00
N LEU A 188 -15.67 -21.14 5.27
CA LEU A 188 -16.25 -22.04 4.29
C LEU A 188 -16.86 -21.29 3.09
N THR A 189 -17.44 -20.12 3.32
CA THR A 189 -18.04 -19.30 2.24
C THR A 189 -16.96 -18.78 1.30
N TYR A 190 -15.81 -18.35 1.81
CA TYR A 190 -14.66 -17.95 0.99
C TYR A 190 -14.12 -19.11 0.16
N ILE A 191 -13.96 -20.31 0.76
CA ILE A 191 -13.48 -21.50 0.06
C ILE A 191 -14.44 -21.93 -1.06
N LYS A 192 -15.76 -21.80 -0.86
CA LYS A 192 -16.74 -22.09 -1.91
C LYS A 192 -16.62 -21.13 -3.10
N GLN A 193 -16.41 -19.85 -2.85
CA GLN A 193 -16.21 -18.86 -3.92
C GLN A 193 -14.94 -19.11 -4.74
N LEU A 194 -13.88 -19.61 -4.10
CA LEU A 194 -12.62 -19.97 -4.78
C LEU A 194 -12.74 -21.21 -5.68
N LYS A 195 -13.85 -21.98 -5.60
CA LYS A 195 -14.09 -23.11 -6.51
C LYS A 195 -14.74 -22.72 -7.83
N ASP A 196 -15.20 -21.49 -7.97
CA ASP A 196 -15.76 -20.99 -9.23
C ASP A 196 -14.64 -20.72 -10.24
N ALA A 197 -14.70 -21.41 -11.39
CA ALA A 197 -13.69 -21.29 -12.44
C ALA A 197 -13.60 -19.87 -13.04
N ALA A 198 -14.70 -19.11 -13.08
CA ALA A 198 -14.70 -17.73 -13.56
C ALA A 198 -13.96 -16.82 -12.57
N VAL A 199 -14.19 -17.03 -11.28
CA VAL A 199 -13.49 -16.30 -10.21
C VAL A 199 -12.00 -16.60 -10.22
N LEU A 200 -11.61 -17.87 -10.38
CA LEU A 200 -10.20 -18.28 -10.47
C LEU A 200 -9.49 -17.67 -11.68
N LYS A 201 -10.13 -17.66 -12.85
CA LYS A 201 -9.58 -17.01 -14.04
C LYS A 201 -9.37 -15.53 -13.85
N LEU A 202 -10.34 -14.84 -13.22
CA LEU A 202 -10.22 -13.42 -12.89
C LEU A 202 -9.06 -13.17 -11.92
N TYR A 203 -8.95 -13.94 -10.85
CA TYR A 203 -7.83 -13.83 -9.90
C TYR A 203 -6.49 -14.12 -10.57
N GLY A 204 -6.41 -15.12 -11.46
CA GLY A 204 -5.22 -15.42 -12.24
C GLY A 204 -4.79 -14.25 -13.13
N ALA A 205 -5.72 -13.64 -13.85
CA ALA A 205 -5.44 -12.47 -14.68
C ALA A 205 -4.95 -11.27 -13.85
N VAL A 206 -5.63 -10.96 -12.73
CA VAL A 206 -5.24 -9.90 -11.81
C VAL A 206 -3.87 -10.19 -11.20
N PHE A 207 -3.61 -11.43 -10.81
CA PHE A 207 -2.29 -11.84 -10.29
C PHE A 207 -1.18 -11.60 -11.32
N CYS A 208 -1.35 -12.06 -12.56
CA CYS A 208 -0.36 -11.86 -13.61
C CYS A 208 -0.09 -10.37 -13.87
N MET A 209 -1.15 -9.56 -13.94
CA MET A 209 -1.03 -8.12 -14.12
C MET A 209 -0.23 -7.48 -12.98
N PHE A 210 -0.61 -7.73 -11.73
CA PHE A 210 0.10 -7.15 -10.59
C PHE A 210 1.51 -7.71 -10.43
N PHE A 211 1.76 -8.96 -10.79
CA PHE A 211 3.09 -9.55 -10.79
C PHE A 211 4.02 -8.82 -11.76
N CYS A 212 3.60 -8.63 -13.02
CA CYS A 212 4.38 -7.88 -14.01
C CYS A 212 4.59 -6.43 -13.58
N PHE A 213 3.54 -5.77 -13.09
CA PHE A 213 3.59 -4.40 -12.61
C PHE A 213 4.55 -4.24 -11.40
N ALA A 214 4.45 -5.13 -10.42
CA ALA A 214 5.33 -5.10 -9.25
C ALA A 214 6.78 -5.42 -9.63
N ALA A 215 7.01 -6.39 -10.51
CA ALA A 215 8.34 -6.71 -11.00
C ALA A 215 8.97 -5.51 -11.70
N LEU A 216 8.25 -4.87 -12.64
CA LEU A 216 8.73 -3.68 -13.32
C LEU A 216 9.11 -2.57 -12.34
N LEU A 217 8.21 -2.21 -11.43
CA LEU A 217 8.43 -1.11 -10.50
C LEU A 217 9.54 -1.40 -9.47
N ASN A 218 9.71 -2.65 -9.04
CA ASN A 218 10.75 -3.01 -8.09
C ASN A 218 12.15 -3.04 -8.74
N TYR A 219 12.25 -3.44 -10.02
CA TYR A 219 13.52 -3.46 -10.73
C TYR A 219 13.83 -2.16 -11.50
N LEU A 220 12.85 -1.25 -11.59
CA LEU A 220 13.01 0.04 -12.26
C LEU A 220 14.24 0.83 -11.79
N PRO A 221 14.53 0.99 -10.48
CA PRO A 221 15.72 1.70 -10.02
C PRO A 221 17.02 1.10 -10.57
N PHE A 222 17.12 -0.23 -10.64
CA PHE A 222 18.30 -0.92 -11.16
C PHE A 222 18.45 -0.77 -12.67
N ILE A 223 17.33 -0.80 -13.41
CA ILE A 223 17.33 -0.58 -14.88
C ILE A 223 17.76 0.84 -15.16
N LEU A 224 17.22 1.83 -14.45
CA LEU A 224 17.58 3.24 -14.62
C LEU A 224 19.06 3.47 -14.32
N GLN A 225 19.59 2.86 -13.28
CA GLN A 225 20.99 3.01 -12.89
C GLN A 225 21.94 2.28 -13.85
N ASN A 226 21.66 1.02 -14.21
CA ASN A 226 22.60 0.18 -14.95
C ASN A 226 22.53 0.38 -16.47
N THR A 227 21.34 0.67 -17.00
CA THR A 227 21.12 0.78 -18.46
C THR A 227 21.11 2.24 -18.90
N PHE A 228 20.45 3.11 -18.13
CA PHE A 228 20.30 4.53 -18.48
C PHE A 228 21.29 5.44 -17.76
N LEU A 229 22.14 4.89 -16.87
CA LEU A 229 23.17 5.61 -16.10
C LEU A 229 22.59 6.74 -15.22
N ILE A 230 21.30 6.64 -14.86
CA ILE A 230 20.64 7.58 -13.95
C ILE A 230 20.94 7.15 -12.52
N THR A 231 21.93 7.77 -11.90
CA THR A 231 22.41 7.43 -10.54
C THR A 231 21.75 8.28 -9.45
N ASN A 232 21.20 9.42 -9.83
CA ASN A 232 20.57 10.34 -8.87
C ASN A 232 19.25 9.79 -8.37
N THR A 233 19.09 9.62 -7.06
CA THR A 233 17.91 9.07 -6.42
C THR A 233 16.65 9.91 -6.68
N ARG A 234 16.79 11.24 -6.77
CA ARG A 234 15.71 12.15 -7.12
C ARG A 234 15.12 11.82 -8.49
N ASP A 235 15.99 11.67 -9.50
CA ASP A 235 15.54 11.41 -10.88
C ASP A 235 14.88 10.04 -10.99
N ILE A 236 15.43 9.02 -10.31
CA ILE A 236 14.79 7.71 -10.17
C ILE A 236 13.39 7.86 -9.56
N GLY A 237 13.24 8.64 -8.50
CA GLY A 237 11.95 8.91 -7.86
C GLY A 237 10.96 9.61 -8.79
N LEU A 238 11.42 10.56 -9.59
CA LEU A 238 10.58 11.32 -10.52
C LEU A 238 10.05 10.46 -11.68
N VAL A 239 10.74 9.40 -12.08
CA VAL A 239 10.23 8.46 -13.11
C VAL A 239 8.92 7.79 -12.66
N TYR A 240 8.74 7.59 -11.34
CA TYR A 240 7.46 7.09 -10.81
C TYR A 240 6.29 8.06 -11.03
N SER A 241 6.52 9.29 -11.50
CA SER A 241 5.46 10.22 -11.90
C SER A 241 4.62 9.69 -13.07
N GLY A 242 5.12 8.72 -13.85
CA GLY A 242 4.32 7.93 -14.79
C GLY A 242 3.08 7.30 -14.16
N TYR A 243 3.12 7.03 -12.84
CA TYR A 243 1.96 6.55 -12.08
C TYR A 243 0.77 7.51 -12.10
N LEU A 244 1.01 8.82 -12.24
CA LEU A 244 -0.05 9.83 -12.37
C LEU A 244 -0.82 9.68 -13.68
N ILE A 245 -0.18 9.23 -14.75
CA ILE A 245 -0.84 8.95 -16.04
C ILE A 245 -1.86 7.83 -15.84
N GLY A 246 -1.49 6.77 -15.13
CA GLY A 246 -2.41 5.69 -14.76
C GLY A 246 -3.57 6.16 -13.89
N ALA A 247 -3.31 7.07 -12.94
CA ALA A 247 -4.35 7.67 -12.11
C ALA A 247 -5.33 8.52 -12.93
N LEU A 248 -4.83 9.33 -13.87
CA LEU A 248 -5.66 10.11 -14.80
C LEU A 248 -6.49 9.21 -15.72
N ALA A 249 -5.89 8.15 -16.27
CA ALA A 249 -6.59 7.16 -17.06
C ALA A 249 -7.71 6.48 -16.26
N SER A 250 -7.46 6.17 -14.97
CA SER A 250 -8.48 5.61 -14.07
C SER A 250 -9.67 6.55 -13.87
N ILE A 251 -9.43 7.85 -13.73
CA ILE A 251 -10.49 8.88 -13.65
C ILE A 251 -11.29 8.95 -14.95
N ALA A 252 -10.65 8.79 -16.10
CA ALA A 252 -11.30 8.78 -17.40
C ALA A 252 -12.06 7.48 -17.71
N THR A 253 -11.77 6.39 -17.01
CA THR A 253 -12.34 5.05 -17.24
C THR A 253 -13.88 5.03 -17.27
N PRO A 254 -14.64 5.68 -16.35
CA PRO A 254 -16.10 5.69 -16.40
C PRO A 254 -16.68 6.36 -17.65
N TRP A 255 -15.97 7.37 -18.17
CA TRP A 255 -16.34 8.02 -19.42
C TRP A 255 -16.02 7.17 -20.64
N LEU A 256 -14.84 6.52 -20.64
CA LEU A 256 -14.42 5.59 -21.69
C LEU A 256 -15.35 4.36 -21.73
N ALA A 257 -15.72 3.82 -20.58
CA ALA A 257 -16.60 2.66 -20.48
C ALA A 257 -17.98 2.88 -21.12
N LYS A 258 -18.47 4.12 -21.18
CA LYS A 258 -19.73 4.47 -21.87
C LYS A 258 -19.60 4.44 -23.39
N LYS A 259 -18.39 4.50 -23.95
CA LYS A 259 -18.12 4.54 -25.39
C LYS A 259 -17.69 3.20 -25.96
N VAL A 260 -17.45 2.21 -25.10
CA VAL A 260 -16.95 0.89 -25.52
C VAL A 260 -18.09 -0.13 -25.40
N PRO A 261 -18.26 -1.05 -26.38
CA PRO A 261 -19.38 -1.97 -26.44
C PRO A 261 -19.46 -2.96 -25.28
N SER A 262 -18.34 -3.25 -24.61
CA SER A 262 -18.32 -4.12 -23.43
C SER A 262 -17.12 -3.85 -22.54
N ALA A 263 -17.24 -4.16 -21.24
CA ALA A 263 -16.16 -4.07 -20.27
C ALA A 263 -14.92 -4.93 -20.66
N TRP A 264 -15.11 -5.99 -21.42
CA TRP A 264 -14.03 -6.86 -21.91
C TRP A 264 -13.11 -6.14 -22.89
N HIS A 265 -13.65 -5.30 -23.78
CA HIS A 265 -12.83 -4.50 -24.69
C HIS A 265 -12.00 -3.45 -23.93
N LEU A 266 -12.55 -2.90 -22.86
CA LEU A 266 -11.82 -1.96 -22.01
C LEU A 266 -10.67 -2.66 -21.28
N LEU A 267 -10.92 -3.85 -20.72
CA LEU A 267 -9.89 -4.67 -20.09
C LEU A 267 -8.81 -5.08 -21.09
N ALA A 268 -9.19 -5.54 -22.29
CA ALA A 268 -8.25 -5.88 -23.33
C ALA A 268 -7.36 -4.68 -23.73
N ALA A 269 -7.93 -3.49 -23.87
CA ALA A 269 -7.17 -2.28 -24.17
C ALA A 269 -6.13 -1.94 -23.10
N ILE A 270 -6.47 -2.14 -21.80
CA ILE A 270 -5.54 -1.91 -20.68
C ILE A 270 -4.37 -2.90 -20.70
N PHE A 271 -4.56 -4.12 -21.24
CA PHE A 271 -3.49 -5.13 -21.33
C PHE A 271 -2.60 -4.99 -22.57
N ILE A 272 -3.00 -4.16 -23.56
CA ILE A 272 -2.23 -3.95 -24.81
C ILE A 272 -1.33 -2.70 -24.70
N VAL A 273 -1.66 -1.77 -23.84
CA VAL A 273 -0.90 -0.54 -23.57
C VAL A 273 0.09 -0.76 -22.42
#